data_403b327d4aacc0ffd2c06ca10ff040bb
#
_entry.id   403b327d4aacc0ffd2c06ca10ff040bb
#
_cell.length_a   1.000
_cell.length_b   1.000
_cell.length_c   1.000
_cell.angle_alpha   90.00
_cell.angle_beta   90.00
_cell.angle_gamma   90.00
#
_symmetry.space_group_name_H-M   'P 1'
#
loop_
_entity.id
_entity.type
_entity.pdbx_description
1 polymer ?
#
loop_
_entity_poly.entity_id
_entity_poly.type
_entity_poly.pdbx_seq_one_letter_code
_entity_poly.pdbx_strand_id
1 'polypeptide(L)'
;TATELRATAVVLDTCLRQLAFGLGPRPIPAAGTAGELSTGAAAYRLLLEVASGLRSAVPGETNVFGQFRRAWDQAAAALPAEDCSRLQPVVQALQADTRALRARHLQGVAGGSYGSLVRELLALRRDARVLFVGTGDLARSMLPLFRAWDVGVWNHRSPNPLARAPLTGVCRWFASDEADTAAAWATDLVFTTPGDAAHDSAWRDRLLRHAPRGLVHLGRRRTDSLAWSPITASFDLDHVFALAGEREQQRRRQLAAAARGCAALVEERVAGPRLRACSV
;
A
#
# COMPACT_ATOMS: atom_id res chain seq x y z
N THR A 1 -8.95 -7.42 33.21
CA THR A 1 -9.81 -7.09 32.04
C THR A 1 -9.11 -6.07 31.12
N ALA A 2 -9.60 -5.91 29.88
CA ALA A 2 -9.04 -4.91 28.95
C ALA A 2 -9.12 -3.47 29.52
N THR A 3 -10.10 -3.18 30.35
CA THR A 3 -10.28 -1.88 31.01
C THR A 3 -9.19 -1.64 32.07
N GLU A 4 -8.86 -2.63 32.89
CA GLU A 4 -7.80 -2.54 33.89
C GLU A 4 -6.42 -2.36 33.23
N LEU A 5 -6.19 -3.03 32.12
CA LEU A 5 -4.94 -2.88 31.35
C LEU A 5 -4.76 -1.45 30.83
N ARG A 6 -5.84 -0.83 30.32
CA ARG A 6 -5.82 0.56 29.83
C ARG A 6 -5.61 1.60 30.93
N ALA A 7 -5.92 1.27 32.17
CA ALA A 7 -5.66 2.15 33.32
C ALA A 7 -4.19 2.17 33.76
N THR A 8 -3.36 1.21 33.32
CA THR A 8 -1.99 1.03 33.78
C THR A 8 -0.95 0.98 32.67
N ALA A 9 -1.37 0.89 31.42
CA ALA A 9 -0.50 0.75 30.25
C ALA A 9 -1.08 1.41 29.00
N VAL A 10 -0.23 1.72 28.05
CA VAL A 10 -0.64 2.10 26.69
C VAL A 10 -0.97 0.83 25.92
N VAL A 11 -2.20 0.72 25.42
CA VAL A 11 -2.66 -0.47 24.69
C VAL A 11 -2.79 -0.12 23.21
N LEU A 12 -2.04 -0.82 22.37
CA LEU A 12 -2.05 -0.73 20.93
C LEU A 12 -2.71 -1.98 20.32
N ASP A 13 -3.87 -1.79 19.71
CA ASP A 13 -4.58 -2.83 18.98
C ASP A 13 -4.29 -2.71 17.48
N THR A 14 -3.81 -3.78 16.89
CA THR A 14 -3.59 -3.91 15.44
C THR A 14 -4.31 -5.15 14.90
N CYS A 15 -4.42 -5.27 13.58
CA CYS A 15 -5.05 -6.44 12.94
C CYS A 15 -4.40 -7.79 13.32
N LEU A 16 -3.10 -7.78 13.68
CA LEU A 16 -2.33 -8.99 13.94
C LEU A 16 -2.06 -9.25 15.43
N ARG A 17 -2.11 -8.23 16.27
CA ARG A 17 -1.70 -8.35 17.67
C ARG A 17 -2.22 -7.21 18.54
N GLN A 18 -2.33 -7.51 19.83
CA GLN A 18 -2.49 -6.51 20.87
C GLN A 18 -1.16 -6.36 21.60
N LEU A 19 -0.71 -5.13 21.81
CA LEU A 19 0.47 -4.80 22.59
C LEU A 19 0.06 -3.88 23.74
N ALA A 20 0.60 -4.16 24.93
CA ALA A 20 0.49 -3.26 26.06
C ALA A 20 1.91 -2.88 26.52
N PHE A 21 2.20 -1.60 26.69
CA PHE A 21 3.50 -1.15 27.15
C PHE A 21 3.41 -0.09 28.24
N GLY A 22 4.39 -0.10 29.13
CA GLY A 22 4.46 0.79 30.25
C GLY A 22 5.87 0.90 30.81
N LEU A 23 6.02 1.57 31.95
CA LEU A 23 7.28 1.70 32.69
C LEU A 23 7.13 1.11 34.08
N GLY A 24 8.20 0.41 34.53
CA GLY A 24 8.34 -0.05 35.91
C GLY A 24 8.00 -1.51 36.13
N PRO A 25 8.11 -1.97 37.41
CA PRO A 25 8.00 -3.38 37.78
C PRO A 25 6.55 -3.88 37.86
N ARG A 26 5.55 -3.06 37.53
CA ARG A 26 4.16 -3.53 37.53
C ARG A 26 4.01 -4.59 36.46
N PRO A 27 3.64 -5.82 36.80
CA PRO A 27 3.35 -6.82 35.78
C PRO A 27 2.18 -6.30 34.94
N ILE A 28 2.41 -6.22 33.66
CA ILE A 28 1.29 -6.07 32.71
C ILE A 28 0.47 -7.34 32.90
N PRO A 29 -0.80 -7.26 33.33
CA PRO A 29 -1.58 -8.46 33.56
C PRO A 29 -1.57 -9.29 32.28
N ALA A 30 -1.03 -10.50 32.34
CA ALA A 30 -1.13 -11.46 31.25
C ALA A 30 -2.64 -11.73 31.06
N ALA A 31 -3.23 -11.10 30.06
CA ALA A 31 -4.62 -11.39 29.70
C ALA A 31 -4.64 -12.82 29.16
N GLY A 32 -4.91 -13.80 30.00
CA GLY A 32 -5.41 -15.16 29.75
C GLY A 32 -4.96 -15.98 28.52
N THR A 33 -4.12 -15.45 27.67
CA THR A 33 -3.57 -16.07 26.46
C THR A 33 -2.04 -15.93 26.49
N ALA A 34 -1.34 -16.93 25.97
CA ALA A 34 0.13 -16.96 25.90
C ALA A 34 0.67 -15.67 25.25
N GLY A 35 1.13 -14.74 26.08
CA GLY A 35 1.75 -13.48 25.68
C GLY A 35 3.26 -13.56 25.87
N GLU A 36 4.02 -12.85 25.04
CA GLU A 36 5.47 -12.69 25.18
C GLU A 36 5.75 -11.36 25.88
N LEU A 37 6.58 -11.39 26.92
CA LEU A 37 7.03 -10.21 27.63
C LEU A 37 8.42 -9.80 27.13
N SER A 38 8.53 -8.57 26.67
CA SER A 38 9.81 -7.95 26.31
C SER A 38 10.12 -6.79 27.25
N THR A 39 11.39 -6.60 27.60
CA THR A 39 11.84 -5.50 28.49
C THR A 39 13.02 -4.74 27.92
N GLY A 40 13.23 -3.50 28.36
CA GLY A 40 14.38 -2.67 28.00
C GLY A 40 14.53 -2.47 26.50
N ALA A 41 15.71 -2.74 25.97
CA ALA A 41 16.04 -2.60 24.55
C ALA A 41 15.15 -3.46 23.64
N ALA A 42 14.83 -4.69 24.05
CA ALA A 42 13.98 -5.60 23.28
C ALA A 42 12.55 -5.05 23.17
N ALA A 43 12.01 -4.49 24.25
CA ALA A 43 10.70 -3.83 24.26
C ALA A 43 10.67 -2.62 23.33
N TYR A 44 11.67 -1.75 23.39
CA TYR A 44 11.76 -0.59 22.51
C TYR A 44 11.90 -0.99 21.04
N ARG A 45 12.71 -2.00 20.76
CA ARG A 45 12.86 -2.57 19.42
C ARG A 45 11.54 -3.09 18.88
N LEU A 46 10.81 -3.87 19.67
CA LEU A 46 9.50 -4.40 19.29
C LEU A 46 8.53 -3.28 18.95
N LEU A 47 8.44 -2.25 19.79
CA LEU A 47 7.58 -1.08 19.56
C LEU A 47 7.98 -0.32 18.29
N LEU A 48 9.28 -0.11 18.05
CA LEU A 48 9.78 0.58 16.86
C LEU A 48 9.51 -0.23 15.59
N GLU A 49 9.72 -1.54 15.60
CA GLU A 49 9.40 -2.43 14.47
C GLU A 49 7.89 -2.45 14.17
N VAL A 50 7.05 -2.44 15.19
CA VAL A 50 5.59 -2.40 15.01
C VAL A 50 5.14 -1.03 14.54
N ALA A 51 5.54 0.05 15.21
CA ALA A 51 5.14 1.41 14.85
C ALA A 51 5.62 1.83 13.46
N SER A 52 6.78 1.35 13.02
CA SER A 52 7.30 1.60 11.67
C SER A 52 6.60 0.77 10.59
N GLY A 53 5.82 -0.26 10.95
CA GLY A 53 5.16 -1.17 10.04
C GLY A 53 6.04 -2.33 9.55
N LEU A 54 7.23 -2.53 10.11
CA LEU A 54 8.11 -3.65 9.75
C LEU A 54 7.50 -5.01 10.11
N ARG A 55 6.66 -5.07 11.14
CA ARG A 55 5.94 -6.28 11.57
C ARG A 55 4.48 -6.32 11.13
N SER A 56 4.08 -5.50 10.18
CA SER A 56 2.71 -5.50 9.63
C SER A 56 2.52 -6.63 8.62
N ALA A 57 1.25 -7.02 8.38
CA ALA A 57 0.89 -7.97 7.31
C ALA A 57 1.35 -7.46 5.95
N VAL A 58 1.26 -6.15 5.74
CA VAL A 58 1.86 -5.45 4.59
C VAL A 58 3.06 -4.65 5.14
N PRO A 59 4.29 -5.20 5.07
CA PRO A 59 5.45 -4.52 5.61
C PRO A 59 5.63 -3.12 5.02
N GLY A 60 5.86 -2.14 5.91
CA GLY A 60 6.02 -0.73 5.54
C GLY A 60 4.72 0.07 5.46
N GLU A 61 3.55 -0.51 5.77
CA GLU A 61 2.29 0.26 5.82
C GLU A 61 2.35 1.42 6.81
N THR A 62 1.52 2.45 6.58
CA THR A 62 1.51 3.68 7.39
C THR A 62 0.50 3.65 8.52
N ASN A 63 -0.49 2.78 8.46
CA ASN A 63 -1.65 2.79 9.35
C ASN A 63 -1.27 2.54 10.82
N VAL A 64 -0.28 1.66 11.06
CA VAL A 64 0.13 1.29 12.43
C VAL A 64 0.72 2.48 13.19
N PHE A 65 1.47 3.36 12.51
CA PHE A 65 1.97 4.57 13.17
C PHE A 65 0.84 5.52 13.60
N GLY A 66 -0.21 5.62 12.79
CA GLY A 66 -1.42 6.35 13.16
C GLY A 66 -2.17 5.71 14.33
N GLN A 67 -2.25 4.38 14.35
CA GLN A 67 -2.84 3.63 15.49
C GLN A 67 -2.02 3.84 16.77
N PHE A 68 -0.69 3.76 16.69
CA PHE A 68 0.20 4.02 17.83
C PHE A 68 -0.01 5.42 18.42
N ARG A 69 -0.10 6.46 17.58
CA ARG A 69 -0.35 7.83 18.06
C ARG A 69 -1.69 7.94 18.79
N ARG A 70 -2.76 7.39 18.21
CA ARG A 70 -4.09 7.38 18.84
C ARG A 70 -4.10 6.61 20.16
N ALA A 71 -3.40 5.47 20.24
CA ALA A 71 -3.28 4.71 21.46
C ALA A 71 -2.58 5.52 22.58
N TRP A 72 -1.53 6.27 22.23
CA TRP A 72 -0.89 7.18 23.16
C TRP A 72 -1.81 8.32 23.62
N ASP A 73 -2.49 8.98 22.68
CA ASP A 73 -3.38 10.10 23.02
C ASP A 73 -4.51 9.64 23.95
N GLN A 74 -5.05 8.44 23.75
CA GLN A 74 -6.05 7.84 24.65
C GLN A 74 -5.45 7.49 26.02
N ALA A 75 -4.26 6.90 26.05
CA ALA A 75 -3.59 6.55 27.31
C ALA A 75 -3.20 7.78 28.09
N ALA A 76 -2.69 8.83 27.47
CA ALA A 76 -2.30 10.08 28.12
C ALA A 76 -3.47 10.77 28.82
N ALA A 77 -4.71 10.56 28.35
CA ALA A 77 -5.92 11.08 28.99
C ALA A 77 -6.42 10.20 30.18
N ALA A 78 -5.94 8.95 30.29
CA ALA A 78 -6.44 7.97 31.28
C ALA A 78 -5.41 7.59 32.34
N LEU A 79 -4.12 7.67 32.02
CA LEU A 79 -3.03 7.30 32.93
C LEU A 79 -2.83 8.35 34.03
N PRO A 80 -2.35 7.94 35.23
CA PRO A 80 -1.88 8.86 36.25
C PRO A 80 -0.82 9.83 35.68
N ALA A 81 -0.86 11.10 36.11
CA ALA A 81 0.01 12.15 35.60
C ALA A 81 1.52 11.80 35.74
N GLU A 82 1.91 11.10 36.81
CA GLU A 82 3.29 10.63 37.02
C GLU A 82 3.70 9.62 35.96
N ASP A 83 2.86 8.61 35.69
CA ASP A 83 3.14 7.57 34.68
C ASP A 83 3.17 8.18 33.27
N CYS A 84 2.27 9.10 32.98
CA CYS A 84 2.24 9.87 31.73
C CYS A 84 3.55 10.66 31.55
N SER A 85 3.99 11.41 32.56
CA SER A 85 5.24 12.20 32.55
C SER A 85 6.47 11.34 32.30
N ARG A 86 6.52 10.14 32.88
CA ARG A 86 7.62 9.20 32.71
C ARG A 86 7.63 8.54 31.34
N LEU A 87 6.45 8.20 30.78
CA LEU A 87 6.31 7.58 29.47
C LEU A 87 6.51 8.55 28.31
N GLN A 88 6.13 9.80 28.47
CA GLN A 88 6.15 10.80 27.40
C GLN A 88 7.51 10.93 26.69
N PRO A 89 8.68 10.97 27.37
CA PRO A 89 9.97 11.01 26.68
C PRO A 89 10.25 9.79 25.82
N VAL A 90 9.84 8.59 26.28
CA VAL A 90 10.00 7.32 25.55
C VAL A 90 9.13 7.34 24.30
N VAL A 91 7.88 7.75 24.43
CA VAL A 91 6.93 7.84 23.30
C VAL A 91 7.39 8.88 22.28
N GLN A 92 7.87 10.04 22.72
CA GLN A 92 8.42 11.06 21.83
C GLN A 92 9.65 10.55 21.07
N ALA A 93 10.57 9.85 21.74
CA ALA A 93 11.72 9.22 21.11
C ALA A 93 11.27 8.18 20.08
N LEU A 94 10.34 7.31 20.43
CA LEU A 94 9.80 6.28 19.54
C LEU A 94 9.12 6.89 18.30
N GLN A 95 8.37 7.98 18.48
CA GLN A 95 7.75 8.69 17.36
C GLN A 95 8.80 9.35 16.44
N ALA A 96 9.86 9.94 17.00
CA ALA A 96 10.94 10.53 16.23
C ALA A 96 11.71 9.46 15.45
N ASP A 97 12.07 8.36 16.10
CA ASP A 97 12.80 7.24 15.51
C ASP A 97 11.95 6.54 14.42
N THR A 98 10.64 6.39 14.66
CA THR A 98 9.72 5.86 13.64
C THR A 98 9.69 6.73 12.40
N ARG A 99 9.61 8.07 12.56
CA ARG A 99 9.63 9.00 11.41
C ARG A 99 10.98 8.92 10.67
N ALA A 100 12.10 8.92 11.40
CA ALA A 100 13.44 8.85 10.82
C ALA A 100 13.63 7.54 10.04
N LEU A 101 13.25 6.40 10.64
CA LEU A 101 13.33 5.09 10.00
C LEU A 101 12.50 5.00 8.73
N ARG A 102 11.26 5.50 8.79
CA ARG A 102 10.35 5.53 7.64
C ARG A 102 10.85 6.46 6.54
N ALA A 103 11.29 7.65 6.88
CA ALA A 103 11.81 8.62 5.91
C ALA A 103 13.06 8.08 5.20
N ARG A 104 13.94 7.35 5.91
CA ARG A 104 15.20 6.86 5.38
C ARG A 104 15.07 5.56 4.58
N HIS A 105 14.19 4.65 5.01
CA HIS A 105 14.19 3.27 4.50
C HIS A 105 12.84 2.76 3.97
N LEU A 106 11.71 3.35 4.33
CA LEU A 106 10.39 2.80 4.04
C LEU A 106 9.56 3.65 3.08
N GLN A 107 10.17 4.62 2.41
CA GLN A 107 9.48 5.36 1.36
C GLN A 107 9.25 4.47 0.14
N GLY A 108 8.02 4.44 -0.37
CA GLY A 108 7.66 3.66 -1.54
C GLY A 108 7.62 2.13 -1.34
N VAL A 109 7.82 1.64 -0.10
CA VAL A 109 7.83 0.19 0.22
C VAL A 109 6.42 -0.42 0.16
N ALA A 110 5.35 0.36 0.26
CA ALA A 110 3.97 -0.12 0.14
C ALA A 110 3.76 -0.77 -1.23
N GLY A 111 3.42 -2.05 -1.22
CA GLY A 111 3.38 -2.96 -2.37
C GLY A 111 2.68 -2.40 -3.61
N GLY A 112 3.24 -2.72 -4.77
CA GLY A 112 2.68 -2.35 -6.05
C GLY A 112 1.35 -3.06 -6.30
N SER A 113 0.23 -2.31 -6.26
CA SER A 113 -1.02 -2.79 -6.83
C SER A 113 -0.89 -2.87 -8.36
N TYR A 114 -1.71 -3.69 -9.01
CA TYR A 114 -1.76 -3.73 -10.48
C TYR A 114 -1.85 -2.33 -11.08
N GLY A 115 -2.67 -1.46 -10.53
CA GLY A 115 -2.81 -0.09 -11.02
C GLY A 115 -1.53 0.74 -10.90
N SER A 116 -0.72 0.57 -9.85
CA SER A 116 0.56 1.27 -9.73
C SER A 116 1.61 0.76 -10.71
N LEU A 117 1.63 -0.56 -10.96
CA LEU A 117 2.53 -1.18 -11.93
C LEU A 117 2.16 -0.77 -13.37
N VAL A 118 0.87 -0.78 -13.71
CA VAL A 118 0.36 -0.33 -15.01
C VAL A 118 0.69 1.12 -15.27
N ARG A 119 0.52 2.00 -14.28
CA ARG A 119 0.90 3.43 -14.41
C ARG A 119 2.39 3.62 -14.68
N GLU A 120 3.23 2.81 -14.06
CA GLU A 120 4.68 2.85 -14.26
C GLU A 120 5.07 2.36 -15.65
N LEU A 121 4.50 1.23 -16.10
CA LEU A 121 4.76 0.70 -17.44
C LEU A 121 4.35 1.70 -18.53
N LEU A 122 3.19 2.33 -18.39
CA LEU A 122 2.69 3.32 -19.36
C LEU A 122 3.44 4.67 -19.29
N ALA A 123 4.18 4.95 -18.22
CA ALA A 123 4.87 6.24 -18.01
C ALA A 123 3.95 7.44 -18.34
N LEU A 124 2.73 7.45 -17.80
CA LEU A 124 1.64 8.36 -18.20
C LEU A 124 2.07 9.83 -18.11
N ARG A 125 1.86 10.56 -19.20
CA ARG A 125 2.03 12.02 -19.26
C ARG A 125 0.85 12.73 -18.58
N ARG A 126 1.03 14.00 -18.23
CA ARG A 126 -0.02 14.79 -17.57
C ARG A 126 -1.30 14.93 -18.41
N ASP A 127 -1.16 14.96 -19.73
CA ASP A 127 -2.23 15.07 -20.72
C ASP A 127 -2.78 13.71 -21.18
N ALA A 128 -2.46 12.62 -20.51
CA ALA A 128 -2.91 11.30 -20.90
C ALA A 128 -4.43 11.14 -20.77
N ARG A 129 -5.02 10.54 -21.79
CA ARG A 129 -6.39 10.04 -21.82
C ARG A 129 -6.33 8.52 -21.78
N VAL A 130 -6.62 7.96 -20.59
CA VAL A 130 -6.45 6.53 -20.31
C VAL A 130 -7.78 5.81 -20.51
N LEU A 131 -7.85 4.91 -21.46
CA LEU A 131 -9.03 4.09 -21.72
C LEU A 131 -8.89 2.72 -21.06
N PHE A 132 -9.83 2.40 -20.20
CA PHE A 132 -9.99 1.04 -19.68
C PHE A 132 -10.94 0.25 -20.59
N VAL A 133 -10.43 -0.84 -21.17
CA VAL A 133 -11.21 -1.80 -21.93
C VAL A 133 -11.60 -2.95 -21.01
N GLY A 134 -12.85 -2.97 -20.57
CA GLY A 134 -13.39 -3.84 -19.56
C GLY A 134 -13.75 -3.12 -18.25
N THR A 135 -14.77 -3.64 -17.56
CA THR A 135 -15.39 -3.04 -16.36
C THR A 135 -15.46 -4.00 -15.17
N GLY A 136 -14.69 -5.08 -15.20
CA GLY A 136 -14.61 -6.08 -14.14
C GLY A 136 -13.97 -5.54 -12.85
N ASP A 137 -13.87 -6.41 -11.84
CA ASP A 137 -13.34 -6.03 -10.52
C ASP A 137 -11.89 -5.53 -10.59
N LEU A 138 -11.09 -6.07 -11.50
CA LEU A 138 -9.72 -5.61 -11.72
C LEU A 138 -9.69 -4.14 -12.18
N ALA A 139 -10.49 -3.78 -13.18
CA ALA A 139 -10.61 -2.38 -13.63
C ALA A 139 -11.04 -1.47 -12.47
N ARG A 140 -12.08 -1.87 -11.74
CA ARG A 140 -12.63 -1.10 -10.60
C ARG A 140 -11.60 -0.86 -9.50
N SER A 141 -10.77 -1.86 -9.20
CA SER A 141 -9.72 -1.73 -8.19
C SER A 141 -8.61 -0.76 -8.61
N MET A 142 -8.38 -0.60 -9.91
CA MET A 142 -7.33 0.28 -10.45
C MET A 142 -7.80 1.72 -10.69
N LEU A 143 -9.03 1.94 -11.11
CA LEU A 143 -9.57 3.26 -11.49
C LEU A 143 -9.30 4.37 -10.47
N PRO A 144 -9.41 4.17 -9.15
CA PRO A 144 -9.09 5.20 -8.17
C PRO A 144 -7.65 5.73 -8.24
N LEU A 145 -6.72 4.93 -8.76
CA LEU A 145 -5.30 5.29 -8.89
C LEU A 145 -5.01 6.15 -10.13
N PHE A 146 -6.00 6.29 -11.03
CA PHE A 146 -5.88 7.05 -12.28
C PHE A 146 -6.60 8.40 -12.24
N ARG A 147 -7.12 8.83 -11.10
CA ARG A 147 -7.89 10.09 -10.93
C ARG A 147 -7.16 11.37 -11.33
N ALA A 148 -5.84 11.32 -11.48
CA ALA A 148 -5.03 12.46 -11.91
C ALA A 148 -5.05 12.67 -13.43
N TRP A 149 -5.69 11.79 -14.19
CA TRP A 149 -5.78 11.81 -15.64
C TRP A 149 -7.22 11.75 -16.11
N ASP A 150 -7.44 12.07 -17.39
CA ASP A 150 -8.72 11.84 -18.03
C ASP A 150 -8.92 10.33 -18.24
N VAL A 151 -9.93 9.77 -17.58
CA VAL A 151 -10.22 8.33 -17.63
C VAL A 151 -11.46 8.06 -18.43
N GLY A 152 -11.34 7.16 -19.41
CA GLY A 152 -12.44 6.58 -20.16
C GLY A 152 -12.63 5.10 -19.83
N VAL A 153 -13.85 4.62 -20.00
CA VAL A 153 -14.18 3.20 -19.82
C VAL A 153 -15.06 2.74 -20.95
N TRP A 154 -14.67 1.63 -21.57
CA TRP A 154 -15.47 0.96 -22.58
C TRP A 154 -15.64 -0.53 -22.22
N ASN A 155 -16.82 -1.08 -22.56
CA ASN A 155 -17.08 -2.51 -22.40
C ASN A 155 -18.00 -3.00 -23.53
N HIS A 156 -17.76 -4.23 -23.99
CA HIS A 156 -18.55 -4.86 -25.06
C HIS A 156 -20.01 -5.14 -24.68
N ARG A 157 -20.33 -5.17 -23.40
CA ARG A 157 -21.70 -5.25 -22.86
C ARG A 157 -22.01 -3.97 -22.11
N SER A 158 -23.21 -3.45 -22.30
CA SER A 158 -23.68 -2.33 -21.49
C SER A 158 -23.67 -2.74 -20.01
N PRO A 159 -22.88 -2.09 -19.15
CA PRO A 159 -22.83 -2.46 -17.74
C PRO A 159 -24.18 -2.14 -17.08
N ASN A 160 -24.54 -2.95 -16.09
CA ASN A 160 -25.69 -2.67 -15.23
C ASN A 160 -25.57 -1.23 -14.67
N PRO A 161 -26.64 -0.41 -14.71
CA PRO A 161 -26.64 0.95 -14.17
C PRO A 161 -26.12 1.04 -12.73
N LEU A 162 -26.40 0.05 -11.88
CA LEU A 162 -25.88 -0.04 -10.50
C LEU A 162 -24.34 -0.23 -10.46
N ALA A 163 -23.76 -0.84 -11.48
CA ALA A 163 -22.32 -0.99 -11.59
C ALA A 163 -21.61 0.29 -12.09
N ARG A 164 -22.35 1.21 -12.71
CA ARG A 164 -21.86 2.54 -13.12
C ARG A 164 -21.82 3.54 -11.96
N ALA A 165 -22.77 3.45 -11.02
CA ALA A 165 -22.99 4.45 -9.99
C ALA A 165 -21.74 4.90 -9.21
N PRO A 166 -20.81 4.01 -8.78
CA PRO A 166 -19.62 4.42 -8.04
C PRO A 166 -18.58 5.15 -8.89
N LEU A 167 -18.70 5.11 -10.23
CA LEU A 167 -17.74 5.66 -11.20
C LEU A 167 -18.30 6.85 -11.96
N THR A 168 -19.59 7.16 -11.74
CA THR A 168 -20.27 8.29 -12.40
C THR A 168 -19.65 9.62 -11.92
N GLY A 169 -19.17 10.43 -12.86
CA GLY A 169 -18.48 11.69 -12.58
C GLY A 169 -16.94 11.57 -12.43
N VAL A 170 -16.40 10.35 -12.43
CA VAL A 170 -14.95 10.11 -12.37
C VAL A 170 -14.40 9.66 -13.73
N CYS A 171 -15.23 9.02 -14.58
CA CYS A 171 -14.83 8.44 -15.84
C CYS A 171 -15.80 8.82 -16.96
N ARG A 172 -15.27 9.02 -18.17
CA ARG A 172 -16.05 9.07 -19.42
C ARG A 172 -16.47 7.64 -19.79
N TRP A 173 -17.76 7.43 -20.01
CA TRP A 173 -18.30 6.15 -20.46
C TRP A 173 -18.53 6.16 -21.97
N PHE A 174 -18.02 5.13 -22.63
CA PHE A 174 -18.31 4.86 -24.03
C PHE A 174 -19.29 3.69 -24.13
N ALA A 175 -20.29 3.82 -24.98
CA ALA A 175 -21.24 2.75 -25.27
C ALA A 175 -20.54 1.58 -26.00
N SER A 176 -21.17 0.41 -26.00
CA SER A 176 -20.57 -0.80 -26.61
C SER A 176 -20.32 -0.66 -28.11
N ASP A 177 -21.11 0.13 -28.82
CA ASP A 177 -20.96 0.47 -30.23
C ASP A 177 -20.00 1.65 -30.52
N GLU A 178 -19.54 2.36 -29.46
CA GLU A 178 -18.60 3.48 -29.55
C GLU A 178 -17.12 3.05 -29.48
N ALA A 179 -16.78 1.82 -29.81
CA ALA A 179 -15.39 1.31 -29.70
C ALA A 179 -14.38 2.13 -30.54
N ASP A 180 -14.78 2.58 -31.75
CA ASP A 180 -13.92 3.41 -32.60
C ASP A 180 -13.74 4.82 -32.01
N THR A 181 -14.80 5.42 -31.47
CA THR A 181 -14.76 6.72 -30.78
C THR A 181 -13.86 6.63 -29.54
N ALA A 182 -13.98 5.55 -28.78
CA ALA A 182 -13.15 5.30 -27.59
C ALA A 182 -11.67 5.15 -27.96
N ALA A 183 -11.38 4.40 -29.03
CA ALA A 183 -10.02 4.22 -29.54
C ALA A 183 -9.40 5.55 -30.02
N ALA A 184 -10.18 6.37 -30.76
CA ALA A 184 -9.74 7.68 -31.22
C ALA A 184 -9.50 8.68 -30.08
N TRP A 185 -10.26 8.57 -29.01
CA TRP A 185 -10.12 9.43 -27.84
C TRP A 185 -8.87 9.09 -27.01
N ALA A 186 -8.51 7.81 -26.90
CA ALA A 186 -7.48 7.34 -26.00
C ALA A 186 -6.06 7.68 -26.47
N THR A 187 -5.20 8.05 -25.55
CA THR A 187 -3.74 8.11 -25.79
C THR A 187 -3.03 6.89 -25.22
N ASP A 188 -3.59 6.29 -24.19
CA ASP A 188 -3.05 5.12 -23.50
C ASP A 188 -4.18 4.17 -23.13
N LEU A 189 -3.95 2.86 -23.17
CA LEU A 189 -4.99 1.86 -22.97
C LEU A 189 -4.62 0.83 -21.90
N VAL A 190 -5.63 0.38 -21.17
CA VAL A 190 -5.52 -0.71 -20.20
C VAL A 190 -6.61 -1.74 -20.47
N PHE A 191 -6.21 -2.89 -21.02
CA PHE A 191 -7.13 -4.01 -21.22
C PHE A 191 -7.21 -4.84 -19.93
N THR A 192 -8.42 -4.96 -19.42
CA THR A 192 -8.75 -5.80 -18.26
C THR A 192 -9.65 -6.96 -18.63
N THR A 193 -9.95 -7.10 -19.93
CA THR A 193 -10.65 -8.24 -20.49
C THR A 193 -9.75 -9.46 -20.57
N PRO A 194 -10.30 -10.69 -20.48
CA PRO A 194 -9.54 -11.89 -20.84
C PRO A 194 -8.98 -11.80 -22.24
N GLY A 195 -7.86 -12.47 -22.51
CA GLY A 195 -7.30 -12.56 -23.86
C GLY A 195 -8.24 -13.35 -24.78
N ASP A 196 -8.76 -12.67 -25.79
CA ASP A 196 -9.59 -13.25 -26.85
C ASP A 196 -9.06 -12.80 -28.20
N ALA A 197 -8.76 -13.73 -29.09
CA ALA A 197 -8.09 -13.44 -30.36
C ALA A 197 -8.93 -12.55 -31.29
N ALA A 198 -10.24 -12.75 -31.35
CA ALA A 198 -11.13 -11.97 -32.22
C ALA A 198 -11.33 -10.54 -31.66
N HIS A 199 -11.58 -10.44 -30.35
CA HIS A 199 -11.69 -9.16 -29.65
C HIS A 199 -10.41 -8.32 -29.79
N ASP A 200 -9.26 -8.94 -29.55
CA ASP A 200 -7.98 -8.27 -29.59
C ASP A 200 -7.57 -7.87 -31.00
N SER A 201 -7.87 -8.71 -32.01
CA SER A 201 -7.64 -8.37 -33.41
C SER A 201 -8.50 -7.12 -33.82
N ALA A 202 -9.77 -7.10 -33.43
CA ALA A 202 -10.65 -5.97 -33.71
C ALA A 202 -10.17 -4.67 -33.04
N TRP A 203 -9.66 -4.75 -31.79
CA TRP A 203 -9.04 -3.62 -31.11
C TRP A 203 -7.73 -3.18 -31.75
N ARG A 204 -6.86 -4.14 -32.11
CA ARG A 204 -5.60 -3.84 -32.80
C ARG A 204 -5.85 -3.04 -34.07
N ASP A 205 -6.80 -3.47 -34.92
CA ASP A 205 -7.11 -2.81 -36.18
C ASP A 205 -7.65 -1.38 -35.99
N ARG A 206 -8.38 -1.12 -34.88
CA ARG A 206 -8.76 0.23 -34.47
C ARG A 206 -7.54 1.05 -34.04
N LEU A 207 -6.71 0.50 -33.17
CA LEU A 207 -5.57 1.22 -32.59
C LEU A 207 -4.47 1.53 -33.62
N LEU A 208 -4.33 0.73 -34.68
CA LEU A 208 -3.43 1.03 -35.79
C LEU A 208 -3.82 2.32 -36.53
N ARG A 209 -5.12 2.69 -36.53
CA ARG A 209 -5.58 3.93 -37.11
C ARG A 209 -5.32 5.17 -36.26
N HIS A 210 -5.18 4.99 -34.95
CA HIS A 210 -5.12 6.08 -33.97
C HIS A 210 -3.78 6.21 -33.24
N ALA A 211 -2.86 5.25 -33.43
CA ALA A 211 -1.50 5.24 -32.92
C ALA A 211 -1.38 5.66 -31.43
N PRO A 212 -1.94 4.90 -30.48
CA PRO A 212 -1.82 5.20 -29.08
C PRO A 212 -0.35 5.15 -28.64
N ARG A 213 -0.02 5.89 -27.60
CA ARG A 213 1.34 5.93 -27.03
C ARG A 213 1.71 4.63 -26.32
N GLY A 214 0.76 4.08 -25.56
CA GLY A 214 1.01 2.89 -24.77
C GLY A 214 -0.23 2.03 -24.55
N LEU A 215 0.01 0.75 -24.34
CA LEU A 215 -1.00 -0.24 -24.08
C LEU A 215 -0.50 -1.26 -23.06
N VAL A 216 -1.33 -1.58 -22.06
CA VAL A 216 -1.12 -2.73 -21.17
C VAL A 216 -2.30 -3.68 -21.30
N HIS A 217 -2.04 -4.98 -21.58
CA HIS A 217 -3.06 -6.00 -21.67
C HIS A 217 -2.93 -7.02 -20.53
N LEU A 218 -3.79 -6.90 -19.50
CA LEU A 218 -3.72 -7.73 -18.30
C LEU A 218 -4.32 -9.14 -18.46
N GLY A 219 -5.01 -9.40 -19.56
CA GLY A 219 -5.53 -10.74 -19.89
C GLY A 219 -4.62 -11.55 -20.81
N ARG A 220 -3.47 -11.03 -21.21
CA ARG A 220 -2.54 -11.71 -22.11
C ARG A 220 -1.17 -11.92 -21.51
N ARG A 221 -0.51 -12.98 -21.97
CA ARG A 221 0.87 -13.33 -21.65
C ARG A 221 1.79 -13.03 -22.84
N ARG A 222 3.08 -12.96 -22.59
CA ARG A 222 4.10 -12.63 -23.60
C ARG A 222 4.09 -13.55 -24.83
N THR A 223 3.71 -14.79 -24.65
CA THR A 223 3.55 -15.78 -25.74
C THR A 223 2.47 -15.40 -26.74
N ASP A 224 1.52 -14.56 -26.31
CA ASP A 224 0.36 -14.15 -27.12
C ASP A 224 0.54 -12.75 -27.74
N SER A 225 1.67 -12.09 -27.52
CA SER A 225 1.87 -10.66 -27.73
C SER A 225 2.05 -10.22 -29.19
N LEU A 226 2.19 -11.14 -30.12
CA LEU A 226 2.32 -10.83 -31.57
C LEU A 226 1.19 -9.96 -32.12
N ALA A 227 0.01 -10.01 -31.49
CA ALA A 227 -1.14 -9.21 -31.90
C ALA A 227 -0.91 -7.69 -31.79
N TRP A 228 -0.02 -7.23 -30.92
CA TRP A 228 0.19 -5.81 -30.60
C TRP A 228 1.51 -5.23 -31.10
N SER A 229 2.32 -6.05 -31.81
CA SER A 229 3.67 -5.67 -32.25
C SER A 229 3.78 -4.33 -33.00
N PRO A 230 2.76 -3.80 -33.69
CA PRO A 230 2.86 -2.49 -34.32
C PRO A 230 2.75 -1.31 -33.34
N ILE A 231 2.32 -1.54 -32.09
CA ILE A 231 2.20 -0.50 -31.07
C ILE A 231 3.51 -0.44 -30.29
N THR A 232 4.21 0.67 -30.33
CA THR A 232 5.59 0.83 -29.86
C THR A 232 5.77 0.54 -28.37
N ALA A 233 4.81 0.87 -27.52
CA ALA A 233 4.86 0.64 -26.08
C ALA A 233 3.71 -0.29 -25.67
N SER A 234 3.80 -1.57 -26.06
CA SER A 234 2.82 -2.59 -25.67
C SER A 234 3.38 -3.51 -24.59
N PHE A 235 2.63 -3.65 -23.53
CA PHE A 235 2.97 -4.47 -22.36
C PHE A 235 1.88 -5.51 -22.11
N ASP A 236 2.28 -6.65 -21.58
CA ASP A 236 1.39 -7.75 -21.20
C ASP A 236 1.53 -8.06 -19.70
N LEU A 237 0.85 -9.09 -19.25
CA LEU A 237 0.87 -9.51 -17.86
C LEU A 237 2.27 -9.97 -17.39
N ASP A 238 3.11 -10.48 -18.29
CA ASP A 238 4.47 -10.90 -17.95
C ASP A 238 5.36 -9.69 -17.66
N HIS A 239 5.18 -8.58 -18.36
CA HIS A 239 5.86 -7.32 -18.06
C HIS A 239 5.44 -6.79 -16.68
N VAL A 240 4.14 -6.90 -16.34
CA VAL A 240 3.64 -6.52 -15.01
C VAL A 240 4.26 -7.39 -13.92
N PHE A 241 4.38 -8.70 -14.14
CA PHE A 241 5.01 -9.62 -13.19
C PHE A 241 6.51 -9.40 -13.07
N ALA A 242 7.21 -9.12 -14.18
CA ALA A 242 8.64 -8.79 -14.14
C ALA A 242 8.87 -7.54 -13.28
N LEU A 243 8.14 -6.47 -13.53
CA LEU A 243 8.23 -5.23 -12.75
C LEU A 243 7.83 -5.44 -11.28
N ALA A 244 6.81 -6.27 -11.00
CA ALA A 244 6.44 -6.65 -9.63
C ALA A 244 7.57 -7.40 -8.93
N GLY A 245 8.26 -8.32 -9.64
CA GLY A 245 9.41 -9.06 -9.13
C GLY A 245 10.60 -8.15 -8.79
N GLU A 246 10.93 -7.20 -9.66
CA GLU A 246 11.96 -6.20 -9.42
C GLU A 246 11.66 -5.34 -8.20
N ARG A 247 10.42 -4.85 -8.09
CA ARG A 247 9.96 -4.09 -6.92
C ARG A 247 9.98 -4.89 -5.64
N GLU A 248 9.60 -6.17 -5.70
CA GLU A 248 9.65 -7.05 -4.52
C GLU A 248 11.10 -7.25 -4.06
N GLN A 249 12.04 -7.43 -4.98
CA GLN A 249 13.47 -7.52 -4.64
C GLN A 249 13.97 -6.21 -4.00
N GLN A 250 13.61 -5.07 -4.57
CA GLN A 250 13.95 -3.77 -4.02
C GLN A 250 13.30 -3.58 -2.64
N ARG A 251 12.04 -3.95 -2.49
CA ARG A 251 11.31 -3.92 -1.22
C ARG A 251 12.02 -4.76 -0.16
N ARG A 252 12.45 -5.98 -0.48
CA ARG A 252 13.21 -6.83 0.45
C ARG A 252 14.51 -6.18 0.89
N ARG A 253 15.24 -5.56 -0.03
CA ARG A 253 16.48 -4.81 0.30
C ARG A 253 16.20 -3.63 1.22
N GLN A 254 15.13 -2.87 0.97
CA GLN A 254 14.71 -1.75 1.80
C GLN A 254 14.27 -2.20 3.19
N LEU A 255 13.49 -3.28 3.29
CA LEU A 255 13.07 -3.85 4.58
C LEU A 255 14.25 -4.36 5.40
N ALA A 256 15.22 -5.03 4.76
CA ALA A 256 16.45 -5.45 5.42
C ALA A 256 17.29 -4.25 5.90
N ALA A 257 17.37 -3.18 5.12
CA ALA A 257 18.03 -1.94 5.52
C ALA A 257 17.28 -1.25 6.67
N ALA A 258 15.96 -1.24 6.64
CA ALA A 258 15.14 -0.72 7.73
C ALA A 258 15.30 -1.51 9.03
N ALA A 259 15.39 -2.85 8.96
CA ALA A 259 15.64 -3.69 10.12
C ALA A 259 17.03 -3.41 10.75
N ARG A 260 18.07 -3.21 9.93
CA ARG A 260 19.39 -2.77 10.42
C ARG A 260 19.36 -1.36 11.01
N GLY A 261 18.65 -0.42 10.35
CA GLY A 261 18.46 0.93 10.87
C GLY A 261 17.69 0.96 12.19
N CYS A 262 16.69 0.08 12.35
CA CYS A 262 15.99 -0.12 13.62
C CYS A 262 16.96 -0.59 14.73
N ALA A 263 17.79 -1.60 14.45
CA ALA A 263 18.78 -2.09 15.42
C ALA A 263 19.75 -0.97 15.85
N ALA A 264 20.29 -0.21 14.91
CA ALA A 264 21.20 0.90 15.19
C ALA A 264 20.56 1.99 16.07
N LEU A 265 19.31 2.38 15.76
CA LEU A 265 18.56 3.34 16.59
C LEU A 265 18.32 2.83 18.01
N VAL A 266 18.04 1.54 18.17
CA VAL A 266 17.88 0.91 19.49
C VAL A 266 19.19 0.95 20.27
N GLU A 267 20.33 0.60 19.66
CA GLU A 267 21.65 0.66 20.29
C GLU A 267 21.99 2.08 20.73
N GLU A 268 21.74 3.07 19.89
CA GLU A 268 21.94 4.49 20.23
C GLU A 268 21.09 4.91 21.43
N ARG A 269 19.83 4.46 21.49
CA ARG A 269 18.92 4.79 22.60
C ARG A 269 19.30 4.08 23.89
N VAL A 270 19.78 2.83 23.83
CA VAL A 270 20.20 2.05 25.00
C VAL A 270 21.49 2.59 25.61
N ALA A 271 22.40 3.11 24.80
CA ALA A 271 23.58 3.82 25.30
C ALA A 271 23.22 5.08 26.09
N GLY A 272 22.02 5.65 25.88
CA GLY A 272 21.49 6.78 26.64
C GLY A 272 20.77 6.37 27.94
N PRO A 273 20.70 7.24 28.96
CA PRO A 273 20.18 6.90 30.30
C PRO A 273 18.66 6.64 30.36
N ARG A 274 17.90 6.82 29.29
CA ARG A 274 16.43 6.91 29.31
C ARG A 274 15.67 5.60 29.13
N LEU A 275 16.29 4.51 28.64
CA LEU A 275 15.57 3.29 28.27
C LEU A 275 15.73 2.11 29.24
N ARG A 276 16.44 2.27 30.36
CA ARG A 276 16.68 1.15 31.31
C ARG A 276 15.41 0.63 32.02
N ALA A 277 14.26 1.28 31.84
CA ALA A 277 13.02 0.99 32.58
C ALA A 277 11.79 0.68 31.68
N CYS A 278 11.93 0.47 30.37
CA CYS A 278 10.80 0.16 29.49
C CYS A 278 10.45 -1.33 29.52
N SER A 279 9.16 -1.68 29.61
CA SER A 279 8.62 -3.05 29.50
C SER A 279 7.45 -3.08 28.51
N VAL A 280 7.35 -4.13 27.70
CA VAL A 280 6.28 -4.39 26.72
C VAL A 280 5.79 -5.81 26.85
#